data_e038e8554b0181d94ab156a7af26336c
#
_entry.id   e038e8554b0181d94ab156a7af26336c
#
_cell.length_a   1.000
_cell.length_b   1.000
_cell.length_c   1.000
_cell.angle_alpha   90.00
_cell.angle_beta   90.00
_cell.angle_gamma   90.00
#
_symmetry.space_group_name_H-M   'P 1'
#
loop_
_entity.id
_entity.type
_entity.pdbx_description
1 polymer ?
#
loop_
_entity_poly.entity_id
_entity_poly.type
_entity_poly.pdbx_seq_one_letter_code
_entity_poly.pdbx_strand_id
1 'polypeptide(L)'
;MKIEVSEGRYLVDSEILNGIVLVILFTCVISSMITERSAQIITLRDKDIPVEEDKNGDDERILIPVKYPEYADRLVNLAILMRNAKLNRELIGLNVVYDDDHMRANQEKGRRLLEHVTQYAAAADVKMQTQVRIAANIANGIKHAFKEFSASEILIGMHMHKDVSAKFWGEFHQSLFNGLNRQIIMCRLMQPLNTLRRIQVVVPSRAQFEQGFYRWLERLSRVAGYLECRIQFHGRADTLALISEYVRNRHPDVRADYAEMTHWNGLPRLAETIADDHLFVVVTARKGTVSYKSAQEGLSDEIKRHFSGKNLLIIFPDQFGDAMDEMTFAQPQHTEENSAYDVISTWIRKQVK
;
A
#
# COMPACT_ATOMS: atom_id res chain seq x y z
N MET A 1 -10.67 -23.68 49.35
CA MET A 1 -11.76 -23.52 50.32
C MET A 1 -12.21 -24.93 50.74
N LYS A 2 -11.84 -25.36 51.95
CA LYS A 2 -12.23 -26.68 52.47
C LYS A 2 -13.57 -26.50 53.20
N ILE A 3 -14.60 -27.10 52.70
CA ILE A 3 -15.92 -27.10 53.36
C ILE A 3 -16.02 -28.41 54.17
N GLU A 4 -15.95 -28.30 55.48
CA GLU A 4 -16.08 -29.40 56.41
C GLU A 4 -17.59 -29.64 56.70
N VAL A 5 -18.06 -30.85 56.46
CA VAL A 5 -19.49 -31.18 56.56
C VAL A 5 -19.82 -31.92 57.89
N SER A 6 -18.85 -32.60 58.50
CA SER A 6 -18.89 -33.17 59.85
C SER A 6 -17.51 -33.69 60.22
N GLU A 7 -17.25 -33.96 61.54
CA GLU A 7 -15.96 -34.34 62.10
C GLU A 7 -15.03 -35.15 61.16
N GLY A 8 -14.05 -34.46 60.55
CA GLY A 8 -13.00 -35.07 59.73
C GLY A 8 -13.37 -35.48 58.30
N ARG A 9 -14.60 -35.20 57.81
CA ARG A 9 -15.00 -35.46 56.44
C ARG A 9 -15.12 -34.15 55.64
N TYR A 10 -14.32 -34.03 54.63
CA TYR A 10 -14.39 -32.92 53.66
C TYR A 10 -15.35 -33.27 52.52
N LEU A 11 -16.12 -32.30 52.06
CA LEU A 11 -17.06 -32.45 50.94
C LEU A 11 -16.35 -32.80 49.63
N VAL A 12 -15.09 -32.39 49.52
CA VAL A 12 -14.26 -32.66 48.35
C VAL A 12 -12.90 -33.16 48.87
N ASP A 13 -12.55 -34.40 48.52
CA ASP A 13 -11.27 -34.99 48.86
C ASP A 13 -10.14 -34.28 48.08
N SER A 14 -8.94 -34.28 48.65
CA SER A 14 -7.76 -33.64 48.03
C SER A 14 -7.44 -34.19 46.63
N GLU A 15 -7.73 -35.46 46.40
CA GLU A 15 -7.55 -36.10 45.10
C GLU A 15 -8.56 -35.57 44.06
N ILE A 16 -9.82 -35.37 44.46
CA ILE A 16 -10.85 -34.78 43.62
C ILE A 16 -10.54 -33.31 43.30
N LEU A 17 -10.06 -32.54 44.30
CA LEU A 17 -9.64 -31.15 44.11
C LEU A 17 -8.50 -31.04 43.10
N ASN A 18 -7.47 -31.89 43.23
CA ASN A 18 -6.35 -31.94 42.30
C ASN A 18 -6.81 -32.32 40.91
N GLY A 19 -7.75 -33.28 40.78
CA GLY A 19 -8.36 -33.64 39.51
C GLY A 19 -9.10 -32.47 38.83
N ILE A 20 -9.88 -31.71 39.60
CA ILE A 20 -10.59 -30.53 39.11
C ILE A 20 -9.63 -29.44 38.63
N VAL A 21 -8.57 -29.15 39.40
CA VAL A 21 -7.54 -28.19 39.03
C VAL A 21 -6.86 -28.60 37.71
N LEU A 22 -6.57 -29.89 37.55
CA LEU A 22 -5.95 -30.43 36.36
C LEU A 22 -6.86 -30.33 35.15
N VAL A 23 -8.14 -30.60 35.28
CA VAL A 23 -9.17 -30.44 34.25
C VAL A 23 -9.28 -28.95 33.82
N ILE A 24 -9.34 -28.04 34.79
CA ILE A 24 -9.39 -26.59 34.52
C ILE A 24 -8.13 -26.16 33.74
N LEU A 25 -6.98 -26.61 34.14
CA LEU A 25 -5.73 -26.28 33.48
C LEU A 25 -5.71 -26.79 32.03
N PHE A 26 -6.11 -28.03 31.80
CA PHE A 26 -6.24 -28.61 30.46
C PHE A 26 -7.26 -27.87 29.59
N THR A 27 -8.42 -27.60 30.14
CA THR A 27 -9.48 -26.88 29.39
C THR A 27 -9.04 -25.46 29.04
N CYS A 28 -8.36 -24.74 29.91
CA CYS A 28 -7.82 -23.41 29.63
C CYS A 28 -6.78 -23.45 28.50
N VAL A 29 -5.87 -24.42 28.53
CA VAL A 29 -4.85 -24.56 27.47
C VAL A 29 -5.50 -24.92 26.12
N ILE A 30 -6.40 -25.89 26.12
CA ILE A 30 -7.10 -26.31 24.89
C ILE A 30 -7.97 -25.16 24.34
N SER A 31 -8.70 -24.46 25.21
CA SER A 31 -9.52 -23.32 24.83
C SER A 31 -8.67 -22.19 24.22
N SER A 32 -7.53 -21.87 24.83
CA SER A 32 -6.59 -20.88 24.32
C SER A 32 -6.08 -21.26 22.92
N MET A 33 -5.68 -22.50 22.72
CA MET A 33 -5.18 -23.00 21.41
C MET A 33 -6.28 -22.99 20.34
N ILE A 34 -7.51 -23.36 20.70
CA ILE A 34 -8.64 -23.34 19.75
C ILE A 34 -8.99 -21.89 19.39
N THR A 35 -9.02 -21.00 20.38
CA THR A 35 -9.32 -19.57 20.16
C THR A 35 -8.27 -18.91 19.27
N GLU A 36 -6.98 -19.19 19.52
CA GLU A 36 -5.88 -18.68 18.70
C GLU A 36 -5.96 -19.18 17.26
N ARG A 37 -6.20 -20.49 17.06
CA ARG A 37 -6.40 -21.06 15.71
C ARG A 37 -7.63 -20.49 15.02
N SER A 38 -8.74 -20.35 15.74
CA SER A 38 -9.97 -19.76 15.19
C SER A 38 -9.76 -18.30 14.81
N ALA A 39 -9.05 -17.53 15.65
CA ALA A 39 -8.69 -16.15 15.35
C ALA A 39 -7.76 -16.05 14.13
N GLN A 40 -6.79 -16.95 13.99
CA GLN A 40 -5.92 -17.03 12.80
C GLN A 40 -6.71 -17.40 11.54
N ILE A 41 -7.62 -18.37 11.64
CA ILE A 41 -8.49 -18.77 10.50
C ILE A 41 -9.45 -17.64 10.13
N ILE A 42 -10.00 -16.91 11.10
CA ILE A 42 -10.85 -15.74 10.85
C ILE A 42 -10.03 -14.63 10.20
N THR A 43 -8.82 -14.35 10.71
CA THR A 43 -7.92 -13.34 10.13
C THR A 43 -7.44 -13.72 8.74
N LEU A 44 -7.23 -15.01 8.48
CA LEU A 44 -6.90 -15.53 7.16
C LEU A 44 -8.13 -15.49 6.24
N ARG A 45 -9.32 -15.83 6.73
CA ARG A 45 -10.57 -15.68 5.99
C ARG A 45 -10.94 -14.23 5.71
N ASP A 46 -10.69 -13.31 6.65
CA ASP A 46 -10.82 -11.87 6.40
C ASP A 46 -9.78 -11.35 5.40
N LYS A 47 -8.65 -12.07 5.23
CA LYS A 47 -7.70 -11.82 4.13
C LYS A 47 -8.17 -12.44 2.81
N ASP A 48 -8.89 -13.55 2.89
CA ASP A 48 -9.39 -14.34 1.76
C ASP A 48 -10.88 -14.12 1.46
N ILE A 49 -11.59 -13.29 2.24
CA ILE A 49 -12.86 -12.77 1.73
C ILE A 49 -12.41 -11.84 0.59
N PRO A 50 -12.55 -12.26 -0.68
CA PRO A 50 -12.62 -11.28 -1.72
C PRO A 50 -13.76 -10.38 -1.22
N VAL A 51 -13.47 -9.12 -0.90
CA VAL A 51 -14.51 -8.11 -0.99
C VAL A 51 -15.16 -8.49 -2.30
N GLU A 52 -16.48 -8.84 -2.31
CA GLU A 52 -17.21 -8.99 -3.55
C GLU A 52 -16.99 -7.69 -4.28
N GLU A 53 -15.89 -7.63 -4.99
CA GLU A 53 -15.57 -6.58 -5.92
C GLU A 53 -16.70 -6.72 -6.93
N ASP A 54 -17.55 -5.73 -6.93
CA ASP A 54 -18.58 -5.55 -7.94
C ASP A 54 -17.91 -5.94 -9.26
N LYS A 55 -18.32 -7.05 -9.86
CA LYS A 55 -17.66 -7.72 -11.01
C LYS A 55 -17.58 -6.84 -12.27
N ASN A 56 -17.95 -5.60 -12.16
CA ASN A 56 -17.71 -4.54 -13.13
C ASN A 56 -16.41 -3.81 -12.77
N GLY A 57 -15.30 -4.38 -13.19
CA GLY A 57 -13.88 -4.06 -13.07
C GLY A 57 -13.34 -2.63 -12.94
N ASP A 58 -14.10 -1.67 -12.43
CA ASP A 58 -13.74 -0.25 -12.43
C ASP A 58 -13.95 0.42 -11.06
N ASP A 59 -13.55 -0.23 -9.99
CA ASP A 59 -13.62 0.38 -8.66
C ASP A 59 -12.43 1.31 -8.42
N GLU A 60 -12.49 2.49 -9.02
CA GLU A 60 -11.47 3.53 -8.91
C GLU A 60 -11.76 4.46 -7.73
N ARG A 61 -11.46 4.03 -6.51
CA ARG A 61 -11.55 4.85 -5.31
C ARG A 61 -10.16 5.16 -4.79
N ILE A 62 -9.71 6.40 -4.94
CA ILE A 62 -8.37 6.83 -4.53
C ILE A 62 -8.45 7.38 -3.11
N LEU A 63 -7.74 6.73 -2.17
CA LEU A 63 -7.54 7.23 -0.82
C LEU A 63 -6.31 8.13 -0.77
N ILE A 64 -6.48 9.34 -0.26
CA ILE A 64 -5.46 10.38 -0.20
C ILE A 64 -5.19 10.75 1.25
N PRO A 65 -4.20 10.15 1.92
CA PRO A 65 -3.76 10.60 3.23
C PRO A 65 -3.07 11.98 3.13
N VAL A 66 -3.68 12.99 3.75
CA VAL A 66 -3.17 14.38 3.73
C VAL A 66 -2.76 14.80 5.13
N LYS A 67 -1.52 15.27 5.28
CA LYS A 67 -1.00 15.74 6.57
C LYS A 67 -0.53 17.20 6.53
N TYR A 68 0.04 17.63 5.42
CA TYR A 68 0.72 18.90 5.29
C TYR A 68 0.01 19.80 4.27
N PRO A 69 -0.36 21.03 4.66
CA PRO A 69 -1.09 21.95 3.79
C PRO A 69 -0.34 22.34 2.51
N GLU A 70 1.00 22.51 2.62
CA GLU A 70 1.84 23.09 1.57
C GLU A 70 1.89 22.29 0.27
N TYR A 71 1.51 21.01 0.28
CA TYR A 71 1.45 20.18 -0.93
C TYR A 71 0.16 19.38 -1.07
N ALA A 72 -0.81 19.64 -0.22
CA ALA A 72 -2.10 18.99 -0.25
C ALA A 72 -2.79 19.15 -1.60
N ASP A 73 -2.79 20.38 -2.14
CA ASP A 73 -3.40 20.70 -3.43
C ASP A 73 -2.75 19.96 -4.59
N ARG A 74 -1.42 19.83 -4.58
CA ARG A 74 -0.68 19.08 -5.61
C ARG A 74 -1.02 17.59 -5.57
N LEU A 75 -1.20 17.04 -4.36
CA LEU A 75 -1.55 15.64 -4.16
C LEU A 75 -2.98 15.37 -4.66
N VAL A 76 -3.94 16.23 -4.31
CA VAL A 76 -5.31 16.13 -4.79
C VAL A 76 -5.39 16.33 -6.30
N ASN A 77 -4.65 17.30 -6.85
CA ASN A 77 -4.58 17.52 -8.30
C ASN A 77 -4.05 16.28 -9.03
N LEU A 78 -3.00 15.63 -8.51
CA LEU A 78 -2.51 14.37 -9.10
C LEU A 78 -3.60 13.29 -9.10
N ALA A 79 -4.35 13.14 -7.99
CA ALA A 79 -5.47 12.20 -7.91
C ALA A 79 -6.55 12.51 -8.96
N ILE A 80 -6.87 13.79 -9.13
CA ILE A 80 -7.84 14.24 -10.16
C ILE A 80 -7.38 13.84 -11.56
N LEU A 81 -6.10 14.01 -11.89
CA LEU A 81 -5.55 13.65 -13.21
C LEU A 81 -5.45 12.13 -13.41
N MET A 82 -5.32 11.36 -12.33
CA MET A 82 -5.23 9.89 -12.40
C MET A 82 -6.59 9.23 -12.54
N ARG A 83 -7.64 9.82 -11.98
CA ARG A 83 -8.98 9.22 -11.95
C ARG A 83 -9.60 9.07 -13.35
N ASN A 84 -10.53 8.16 -13.47
CA ASN A 84 -11.41 8.09 -14.64
C ASN A 84 -12.58 9.07 -14.47
N ALA A 85 -12.54 10.19 -15.19
CA ALA A 85 -13.59 11.19 -15.12
C ALA A 85 -14.97 10.65 -15.52
N LYS A 86 -15.02 9.62 -16.38
CA LYS A 86 -16.28 9.01 -16.87
C LYS A 86 -17.03 8.26 -15.78
N LEU A 87 -16.31 7.72 -14.78
CA LEU A 87 -16.92 6.95 -13.68
C LEU A 87 -17.55 7.85 -12.60
N ASN A 88 -17.19 9.13 -12.57
CA ASN A 88 -17.64 10.11 -11.58
C ASN A 88 -17.51 9.61 -10.12
N ARG A 89 -16.47 8.83 -9.82
CA ARG A 89 -16.18 8.34 -8.47
C ARG A 89 -15.60 9.45 -7.60
N GLU A 90 -15.95 9.40 -6.32
CA GLU A 90 -15.45 10.35 -5.32
C GLU A 90 -14.00 10.04 -4.92
N LEU A 91 -13.22 11.09 -4.68
CA LEU A 91 -11.94 10.97 -4.00
C LEU A 91 -12.15 10.86 -2.49
N ILE A 92 -11.23 10.20 -1.78
CA ILE A 92 -11.32 10.02 -0.34
C ILE A 92 -10.13 10.74 0.30
N GLY A 93 -10.41 11.84 1.00
CA GLY A 93 -9.42 12.60 1.78
C GLY A 93 -9.35 12.08 3.21
N LEU A 94 -8.17 11.72 3.67
CA LEU A 94 -7.95 11.20 5.02
C LEU A 94 -6.91 12.02 5.76
N ASN A 95 -7.21 12.47 6.97
CA ASN A 95 -6.21 12.96 7.89
C ASN A 95 -6.13 12.02 9.11
N VAL A 96 -4.96 11.47 9.41
CA VAL A 96 -4.74 10.60 10.58
C VAL A 96 -4.01 11.38 11.66
N VAL A 97 -4.62 11.42 12.84
CA VAL A 97 -4.13 12.11 14.03
C VAL A 97 -3.70 11.07 15.07
N TYR A 98 -2.59 11.32 15.74
CA TYR A 98 -2.17 10.49 16.87
C TYR A 98 -3.11 10.69 18.07
N ASP A 99 -3.34 9.60 18.81
CA ASP A 99 -4.01 9.60 20.10
C ASP A 99 -3.00 10.03 21.18
N ASP A 100 -2.80 11.35 21.29
CA ASP A 100 -1.88 11.98 22.22
C ASP A 100 -2.50 13.24 22.87
N ASP A 101 -1.77 13.89 23.77
CA ASP A 101 -2.21 15.10 24.48
C ASP A 101 -2.60 16.24 23.55
N HIS A 102 -2.12 16.27 22.30
CA HIS A 102 -2.43 17.26 21.28
C HIS A 102 -3.54 16.84 20.32
N MET A 103 -4.16 15.67 20.54
CA MET A 103 -5.16 15.05 19.65
C MET A 103 -6.24 16.04 19.21
N ARG A 104 -6.88 16.75 20.15
CA ARG A 104 -7.98 17.70 19.83
C ARG A 104 -7.54 18.84 18.92
N ALA A 105 -6.37 19.43 19.21
CA ALA A 105 -5.81 20.51 18.40
C ALA A 105 -5.42 20.02 16.99
N ASN A 106 -4.84 18.83 16.89
CA ASN A 106 -4.45 18.21 15.64
C ASN A 106 -5.68 17.76 14.83
N GLN A 107 -6.76 17.30 15.48
CA GLN A 107 -8.02 16.97 14.83
C GLN A 107 -8.67 18.21 14.18
N GLU A 108 -8.68 19.35 14.88
CA GLU A 108 -9.19 20.60 14.34
C GLU A 108 -8.37 21.10 13.14
N LYS A 109 -7.03 21.00 13.23
CA LYS A 109 -6.14 21.31 12.08
C LYS A 109 -6.40 20.37 10.90
N GLY A 110 -6.56 19.08 11.18
CA GLY A 110 -6.89 18.07 10.16
C GLY A 110 -8.20 18.36 9.47
N ARG A 111 -9.24 18.76 10.22
CA ARG A 111 -10.54 19.12 9.67
C ARG A 111 -10.45 20.32 8.72
N ARG A 112 -9.78 21.39 9.12
CA ARG A 112 -9.57 22.58 8.28
C ARG A 112 -8.79 22.26 7.00
N LEU A 113 -7.77 21.40 7.11
CA LEU A 113 -7.01 20.94 5.96
C LEU A 113 -7.89 20.16 4.99
N LEU A 114 -8.73 19.27 5.50
CA LEU A 114 -9.65 18.48 4.66
C LEU A 114 -10.76 19.35 4.03
N GLU A 115 -11.26 20.35 4.75
CA GLU A 115 -12.18 21.36 4.19
C GLU A 115 -11.54 22.11 3.02
N HIS A 116 -10.29 22.55 3.16
CA HIS A 116 -9.53 23.20 2.10
C HIS A 116 -9.39 22.31 0.85
N VAL A 117 -8.93 21.07 1.01
CA VAL A 117 -8.76 20.17 -0.16
C VAL A 117 -10.08 19.74 -0.79
N THR A 118 -11.17 19.68 0.00
CA THR A 118 -12.52 19.46 -0.53
C THR A 118 -12.96 20.61 -1.43
N GLN A 119 -12.71 21.86 -1.01
CA GLN A 119 -12.99 23.04 -1.84
C GLN A 119 -12.14 23.04 -3.10
N TYR A 120 -10.86 22.64 -3.00
CA TYR A 120 -9.97 22.53 -4.14
C TYR A 120 -10.46 21.47 -5.15
N ALA A 121 -10.90 20.30 -4.68
CA ALA A 121 -11.48 19.26 -5.55
C ALA A 121 -12.81 19.72 -6.19
N ALA A 122 -13.67 20.39 -5.42
CA ALA A 122 -14.94 20.92 -5.90
C ALA A 122 -14.74 21.99 -7.00
N ALA A 123 -13.67 22.80 -6.93
CA ALA A 123 -13.32 23.74 -8.00
C ALA A 123 -12.99 23.06 -9.33
N ALA A 124 -12.62 21.77 -9.31
CA ALA A 124 -12.39 20.93 -10.48
C ALA A 124 -13.59 20.00 -10.78
N ASP A 125 -14.77 20.29 -10.24
CA ASP A 125 -15.98 19.46 -10.35
C ASP A 125 -15.78 18.00 -9.91
N VAL A 126 -14.99 17.80 -8.84
CA VAL A 126 -14.71 16.48 -8.27
C VAL A 126 -15.24 16.40 -6.84
N LYS A 127 -16.09 15.42 -6.60
CA LYS A 127 -16.58 15.13 -5.26
C LYS A 127 -15.48 14.49 -4.42
N MET A 128 -15.40 14.90 -3.17
CA MET A 128 -14.42 14.37 -2.22
C MET A 128 -15.09 14.07 -0.88
N GLN A 129 -15.02 12.81 -0.46
CA GLN A 129 -15.41 12.40 0.88
C GLN A 129 -14.20 12.56 1.81
N THR A 130 -14.40 13.07 3.02
CA THR A 130 -13.28 13.34 3.93
C THR A 130 -13.51 12.77 5.32
N GLN A 131 -12.43 12.33 5.96
CA GLN A 131 -12.44 11.80 7.32
C GLN A 131 -11.17 12.21 8.09
N VAL A 132 -11.35 12.71 9.32
CA VAL A 132 -10.28 12.77 10.32
C VAL A 132 -10.35 11.53 11.19
N ARG A 133 -9.27 10.76 11.25
CA ARG A 133 -9.20 9.51 12.02
C ARG A 133 -8.16 9.61 13.13
N ILE A 134 -8.52 9.19 14.33
CA ILE A 134 -7.60 9.04 15.44
C ILE A 134 -7.05 7.62 15.42
N ALA A 135 -5.74 7.48 15.54
CA ALA A 135 -5.08 6.18 15.58
C ALA A 135 -3.76 6.24 16.37
N ALA A 136 -3.44 5.15 17.06
CA ALA A 136 -2.15 4.99 17.74
C ALA A 136 -0.97 4.91 16.75
N ASN A 137 -1.24 4.49 15.49
CA ASN A 137 -0.25 4.39 14.42
C ASN A 137 -0.86 4.88 13.09
N ILE A 138 -0.14 5.76 12.40
CA ILE A 138 -0.59 6.37 11.13
C ILE A 138 -0.88 5.31 10.07
N ALA A 139 0.00 4.31 9.90
CA ALA A 139 -0.17 3.27 8.88
C ALA A 139 -1.43 2.43 9.14
N ASN A 140 -1.72 2.10 10.40
CA ASN A 140 -2.95 1.39 10.77
C ASN A 140 -4.18 2.26 10.53
N GLY A 141 -4.14 3.55 10.86
CA GLY A 141 -5.21 4.48 10.55
C GLY A 141 -5.54 4.53 9.06
N ILE A 142 -4.52 4.54 8.20
CA ILE A 142 -4.68 4.49 6.74
C ILE A 142 -5.27 3.14 6.30
N LYS A 143 -4.76 2.01 6.81
CA LYS A 143 -5.28 0.68 6.47
C LYS A 143 -6.75 0.48 6.85
N HIS A 144 -7.15 0.96 8.02
CA HIS A 144 -8.54 0.90 8.44
C HIS A 144 -9.45 1.75 7.55
N ALA A 145 -9.04 2.99 7.22
CA ALA A 145 -9.79 3.82 6.30
C ALA A 145 -9.86 3.20 4.89
N PHE A 146 -8.76 2.61 4.43
CA PHE A 146 -8.71 1.93 3.14
C PHE A 146 -9.78 0.83 3.02
N LYS A 147 -9.91 0.00 4.07
CA LYS A 147 -10.95 -1.03 4.13
C LYS A 147 -12.35 -0.45 4.27
N GLU A 148 -12.55 0.53 5.15
CA GLU A 148 -13.85 1.15 5.43
C GLU A 148 -14.45 1.81 4.18
N PHE A 149 -13.62 2.51 3.41
CA PHE A 149 -14.06 3.17 2.18
C PHE A 149 -14.00 2.27 0.94
N SER A 150 -13.60 1.01 1.09
CA SER A 150 -13.37 0.09 -0.04
C SER A 150 -12.50 0.74 -1.13
N ALA A 151 -11.40 1.41 -0.71
CA ALA A 151 -10.53 2.08 -1.64
C ALA A 151 -9.74 1.08 -2.49
N SER A 152 -9.49 1.41 -3.75
CA SER A 152 -8.76 0.57 -4.68
C SER A 152 -7.26 0.88 -4.71
N GLU A 153 -6.88 2.10 -4.36
CA GLU A 153 -5.50 2.56 -4.37
C GLU A 153 -5.26 3.68 -3.36
N ILE A 154 -3.99 3.86 -2.99
CA ILE A 154 -3.56 4.92 -2.08
C ILE A 154 -2.59 5.84 -2.80
N LEU A 155 -2.85 7.15 -2.71
CA LEU A 155 -1.93 8.18 -3.16
C LEU A 155 -1.42 8.97 -1.95
N ILE A 156 -0.15 8.82 -1.60
CA ILE A 156 0.44 9.43 -0.41
C ILE A 156 1.61 10.35 -0.75
N GLY A 157 1.63 11.53 -0.12
CA GLY A 157 2.72 12.49 -0.26
C GLY A 157 3.95 12.11 0.57
N MET A 158 5.12 12.19 -0.02
CA MET A 158 6.41 12.12 0.68
C MET A 158 6.81 13.51 1.17
N HIS A 159 7.54 13.57 2.30
CA HIS A 159 8.00 14.84 2.84
C HIS A 159 9.00 15.52 1.88
N MET A 160 8.81 16.84 1.65
CA MET A 160 9.62 17.57 0.65
C MET A 160 11.03 17.93 1.14
N HIS A 161 11.19 18.20 2.44
CA HIS A 161 12.42 18.77 3.02
C HIS A 161 13.23 17.77 3.85
N LYS A 162 12.69 16.59 4.11
CA LYS A 162 13.45 15.52 4.75
C LYS A 162 13.83 14.50 3.70
N ASP A 163 15.11 14.24 3.61
CA ASP A 163 15.58 13.07 2.88
C ASP A 163 14.71 11.88 3.25
N VAL A 164 14.32 11.11 2.27
CA VAL A 164 13.64 9.84 2.48
C VAL A 164 14.58 8.98 3.31
N SER A 165 14.48 9.07 4.65
CA SER A 165 15.38 8.35 5.52
C SER A 165 15.15 6.85 5.33
N ALA A 166 16.22 6.06 5.44
CA ALA A 166 16.12 4.59 5.45
C ALA A 166 15.09 4.11 6.49
N LYS A 167 14.92 4.86 7.60
CA LYS A 167 13.92 4.61 8.63
C LYS A 167 12.48 4.82 8.13
N PHE A 168 12.22 5.86 7.34
CA PHE A 168 10.89 6.06 6.73
C PHE A 168 10.55 4.95 5.74
N TRP A 169 11.51 4.52 4.91
CA TRP A 169 11.35 3.37 4.04
C TRP A 169 11.21 2.05 4.80
N GLY A 170 11.94 1.88 5.92
CA GLY A 170 11.89 0.65 6.71
C GLY A 170 10.59 0.49 7.48
N GLU A 171 10.33 1.36 8.44
CA GLU A 171 9.23 1.16 9.40
C GLU A 171 7.85 1.50 8.86
N PHE A 172 7.67 2.70 8.27
CA PHE A 172 6.37 3.12 7.77
C PHE A 172 5.97 2.31 6.53
N HIS A 173 6.92 2.10 5.63
CA HIS A 173 6.75 1.32 4.44
C HIS A 173 6.36 -0.13 4.78
N GLN A 174 7.12 -0.83 5.62
CA GLN A 174 6.77 -2.18 6.05
C GLN A 174 5.41 -2.22 6.75
N SER A 175 5.15 -1.28 7.66
CA SER A 175 3.88 -1.21 8.38
C SER A 175 2.69 -0.96 7.44
N LEU A 176 2.85 -0.11 6.42
CA LEU A 176 1.78 0.16 5.44
C LEU A 176 1.59 -1.03 4.48
N PHE A 177 2.69 -1.64 4.02
CA PHE A 177 2.64 -2.75 3.06
C PHE A 177 2.18 -4.06 3.68
N ASN A 178 2.44 -4.29 4.98
CA ASN A 178 1.93 -5.47 5.67
C ASN A 178 0.39 -5.44 5.70
N GLY A 179 -0.22 -6.28 4.86
CA GLY A 179 -1.67 -6.45 4.76
C GLY A 179 -2.39 -5.51 3.78
N LEU A 180 -1.66 -4.74 2.96
CA LEU A 180 -2.22 -4.01 1.81
C LEU A 180 -1.53 -4.48 0.52
N ASN A 181 -2.26 -5.24 -0.28
CA ASN A 181 -1.79 -5.75 -1.57
C ASN A 181 -2.27 -4.92 -2.76
N ARG A 182 -2.97 -3.81 -2.50
CA ARG A 182 -3.49 -2.88 -3.51
C ARG A 182 -2.41 -1.87 -3.93
N GLN A 183 -2.68 -1.15 -5.01
CA GLN A 183 -1.75 -0.15 -5.54
C GLN A 183 -1.47 0.97 -4.54
N ILE A 184 -0.18 1.27 -4.33
CA ILE A 184 0.25 2.40 -3.52
C ILE A 184 1.16 3.29 -4.36
N ILE A 185 0.82 4.57 -4.43
CA ILE A 185 1.58 5.58 -5.14
C ILE A 185 2.11 6.57 -4.12
N MET A 186 3.43 6.66 -4.02
CA MET A 186 4.10 7.65 -3.19
C MET A 186 4.60 8.78 -4.08
N CYS A 187 4.33 10.03 -3.72
CA CYS A 187 4.71 11.15 -4.55
C CYS A 187 5.44 12.26 -3.79
N ARG A 188 6.39 12.89 -4.47
CA ARG A 188 7.03 14.14 -4.10
C ARG A 188 6.95 15.07 -5.30
N LEU A 189 6.19 16.13 -5.18
CA LEU A 189 5.95 17.11 -6.23
C LEU A 189 6.54 18.45 -5.81
N MET A 190 7.67 18.81 -6.37
CA MET A 190 8.39 20.05 -6.05
C MET A 190 7.70 21.27 -6.67
N GLN A 191 6.97 21.08 -7.76
CA GLN A 191 6.28 22.14 -8.49
C GLN A 191 4.87 21.72 -8.92
N PRO A 192 4.01 22.64 -9.35
CA PRO A 192 2.68 22.35 -9.85
C PRO A 192 2.72 21.40 -11.07
N LEU A 193 1.74 20.49 -11.17
CA LEU A 193 1.72 19.46 -12.22
C LEU A 193 1.61 20.05 -13.64
N ASN A 194 0.92 21.15 -13.81
CA ASN A 194 0.78 21.84 -15.11
C ASN A 194 2.07 22.44 -15.66
N THR A 195 3.13 22.48 -14.85
CA THR A 195 4.46 22.94 -15.31
C THR A 195 5.31 21.79 -15.83
N LEU A 196 4.88 20.57 -15.67
CA LEU A 196 5.59 19.38 -16.13
C LEU A 196 5.54 19.26 -17.66
N ARG A 197 6.67 18.96 -18.27
CA ARG A 197 6.83 18.83 -19.72
C ARG A 197 7.04 17.39 -20.17
N ARG A 198 7.55 16.55 -19.29
CA ARG A 198 7.86 15.16 -19.60
C ARG A 198 7.68 14.26 -18.39
N ILE A 199 7.21 13.04 -18.63
CA ILE A 199 7.17 11.97 -17.65
C ILE A 199 8.20 10.92 -18.07
N GLN A 200 9.10 10.55 -17.15
CA GLN A 200 10.12 9.54 -17.35
C GLN A 200 9.81 8.34 -16.45
N VAL A 201 9.47 7.20 -17.03
CA VAL A 201 9.00 6.01 -16.29
C VAL A 201 10.01 4.88 -16.39
N VAL A 202 10.53 4.43 -15.27
CA VAL A 202 11.37 3.22 -15.20
C VAL A 202 10.50 2.03 -14.79
N VAL A 203 10.55 0.99 -15.62
CA VAL A 203 9.73 -0.21 -15.47
C VAL A 203 10.61 -1.43 -15.19
N PRO A 204 10.32 -2.22 -14.14
CA PRO A 204 11.10 -3.42 -13.87
C PRO A 204 10.88 -4.49 -14.95
N SER A 205 11.89 -5.33 -15.15
CA SER A 205 11.75 -6.48 -16.06
C SER A 205 10.63 -7.41 -15.57
N ARG A 206 9.86 -7.95 -16.50
CA ARG A 206 8.71 -8.83 -16.24
C ARG A 206 7.52 -8.14 -15.55
N ALA A 207 7.46 -6.81 -15.53
CA ALA A 207 6.33 -6.08 -14.98
C ALA A 207 5.00 -6.45 -15.63
N GLN A 208 5.02 -6.86 -16.90
CA GLN A 208 3.83 -7.31 -17.66
C GLN A 208 3.17 -8.55 -17.06
N PHE A 209 3.85 -9.30 -16.22
CA PHE A 209 3.30 -10.47 -15.52
C PHE A 209 2.78 -10.15 -14.12
N GLU A 210 2.84 -8.88 -13.69
CA GLU A 210 2.24 -8.43 -12.43
C GLU A 210 0.76 -8.10 -12.66
N GLN A 211 -0.09 -8.51 -11.72
CA GLN A 211 -1.53 -8.30 -11.80
C GLN A 211 -1.91 -6.82 -11.95
N GLY A 212 -1.21 -5.93 -11.27
CA GLY A 212 -1.44 -4.49 -11.34
C GLY A 212 -0.80 -3.78 -12.53
N PHE A 213 -0.29 -4.50 -13.54
CA PHE A 213 0.44 -3.90 -14.67
C PHE A 213 -0.38 -2.85 -15.41
N TYR A 214 -1.58 -3.19 -15.84
CA TYR A 214 -2.43 -2.27 -16.60
C TYR A 214 -3.00 -1.14 -15.74
N ARG A 215 -3.16 -1.34 -14.43
CA ARG A 215 -3.70 -0.32 -13.52
C ARG A 215 -2.78 0.90 -13.43
N TRP A 216 -1.51 0.72 -13.11
CA TRP A 216 -0.57 1.85 -13.05
C TRP A 216 -0.31 2.46 -14.43
N LEU A 217 -0.30 1.65 -15.48
CA LEU A 217 -0.09 2.12 -16.85
C LEU A 217 -1.25 3.03 -17.28
N GLU A 218 -2.48 2.66 -16.99
CA GLU A 218 -3.68 3.47 -17.22
C GLU A 218 -3.61 4.80 -16.48
N ARG A 219 -3.19 4.80 -15.18
CA ARG A 219 -3.05 6.03 -14.38
C ARG A 219 -2.04 6.99 -15.01
N LEU A 220 -0.87 6.50 -15.39
CA LEU A 220 0.18 7.32 -15.98
C LEU A 220 -0.20 7.82 -17.38
N SER A 221 -0.85 7.00 -18.17
CA SER A 221 -1.34 7.41 -19.50
C SER A 221 -2.38 8.53 -19.40
N ARG A 222 -3.29 8.48 -18.42
CA ARG A 222 -4.25 9.57 -18.17
C ARG A 222 -3.54 10.85 -17.74
N VAL A 223 -2.59 10.78 -16.81
CA VAL A 223 -1.81 11.95 -16.39
C VAL A 223 -1.08 12.57 -17.58
N ALA A 224 -0.42 11.75 -18.41
CA ALA A 224 0.26 12.24 -19.63
C ALA A 224 -0.70 12.90 -20.63
N GLY A 225 -1.88 12.31 -20.82
CA GLY A 225 -2.92 12.85 -21.70
C GLY A 225 -3.48 14.19 -21.18
N TYR A 226 -3.85 14.27 -19.90
CA TYR A 226 -4.38 15.51 -19.32
C TYR A 226 -3.35 16.65 -19.26
N LEU A 227 -2.07 16.33 -19.04
CA LEU A 227 -0.99 17.31 -19.04
C LEU A 227 -0.48 17.63 -20.46
N GLU A 228 -0.97 16.92 -21.48
CA GLU A 228 -0.49 17.00 -22.86
C GLU A 228 1.04 16.88 -22.98
N CYS A 229 1.66 16.20 -22.03
CA CYS A 229 3.09 16.04 -21.94
C CYS A 229 3.55 14.72 -22.57
N ARG A 230 4.84 14.64 -22.93
CA ARG A 230 5.42 13.43 -23.47
C ARG A 230 5.76 12.46 -22.34
N ILE A 231 5.42 11.18 -22.50
CA ILE A 231 5.79 10.12 -21.56
C ILE A 231 6.83 9.20 -22.21
N GLN A 232 7.90 8.90 -21.49
CA GLN A 232 8.96 8.01 -21.96
C GLN A 232 9.10 6.83 -21.00
N PHE A 233 9.00 5.62 -21.54
CA PHE A 233 9.15 4.39 -20.78
C PHE A 233 10.53 3.80 -20.98
N HIS A 234 11.19 3.44 -19.87
CA HIS A 234 12.50 2.79 -19.82
C HIS A 234 12.33 1.39 -19.25
N GLY A 235 12.70 0.36 -20.00
CA GLY A 235 12.54 -1.02 -19.58
C GLY A 235 13.08 -2.01 -20.60
N ARG A 236 12.76 -3.28 -20.44
CA ARG A 236 13.14 -4.31 -21.42
C ARG A 236 12.25 -4.26 -22.66
N ALA A 237 12.80 -4.67 -23.79
CA ALA A 237 12.11 -4.65 -25.09
C ALA A 237 10.76 -5.39 -25.07
N ASP A 238 10.69 -6.57 -24.44
CA ASP A 238 9.47 -7.36 -24.29
C ASP A 238 8.36 -6.62 -23.52
N THR A 239 8.72 -6.01 -22.37
CA THR A 239 7.79 -5.21 -21.56
C THR A 239 7.38 -3.93 -22.31
N LEU A 240 8.32 -3.25 -22.97
CA LEU A 240 8.05 -2.02 -23.72
C LEU A 240 7.12 -2.26 -24.92
N ALA A 241 7.22 -3.41 -25.58
CA ALA A 241 6.31 -3.78 -26.67
C ALA A 241 4.86 -3.82 -26.22
N LEU A 242 4.57 -4.45 -25.08
CA LEU A 242 3.21 -4.51 -24.51
C LEU A 242 2.71 -3.14 -24.02
N ILE A 243 3.59 -2.32 -23.41
CA ILE A 243 3.24 -0.95 -23.03
C ILE A 243 2.89 -0.14 -24.30
N SER A 244 3.69 -0.27 -25.36
CA SER A 244 3.44 0.44 -26.61
C SER A 244 2.11 0.03 -27.25
N GLU A 245 1.80 -1.24 -27.26
CA GLU A 245 0.54 -1.77 -27.76
C GLU A 245 -0.64 -1.21 -26.96
N TYR A 246 -0.55 -1.26 -25.62
CA TYR A 246 -1.60 -0.75 -24.74
C TYR A 246 -1.84 0.75 -24.93
N VAL A 247 -0.78 1.57 -24.90
CA VAL A 247 -0.90 3.03 -25.04
C VAL A 247 -1.48 3.38 -26.40
N ARG A 248 -1.03 2.75 -27.46
CA ARG A 248 -1.54 3.00 -28.81
C ARG A 248 -3.04 2.69 -28.94
N ASN A 249 -3.50 1.59 -28.33
CA ASN A 249 -4.87 1.14 -28.46
C ASN A 249 -5.83 1.89 -27.54
N ARG A 250 -5.40 2.25 -26.32
CA ARG A 250 -6.25 2.86 -25.29
C ARG A 250 -6.12 4.37 -25.18
N HIS A 251 -4.94 4.91 -25.48
CA HIS A 251 -4.57 6.32 -25.35
C HIS A 251 -3.86 6.85 -26.59
N PRO A 252 -4.49 6.84 -27.77
CA PRO A 252 -3.87 7.20 -29.05
C PRO A 252 -3.35 8.64 -29.08
N ASP A 253 -3.90 9.53 -28.23
CA ASP A 253 -3.52 10.93 -28.15
C ASP A 253 -2.25 11.15 -27.27
N VAL A 254 -1.81 10.13 -26.51
CA VAL A 254 -0.64 10.22 -25.66
C VAL A 254 0.65 10.04 -26.48
N ARG A 255 1.52 11.03 -26.41
CA ARG A 255 2.84 10.98 -27.04
C ARG A 255 3.83 10.17 -26.21
N ALA A 256 4.01 8.90 -26.55
CA ALA A 256 4.86 7.96 -25.81
C ALA A 256 6.12 7.62 -26.58
N ASP A 257 7.27 7.66 -25.90
CA ASP A 257 8.59 7.21 -26.36
C ASP A 257 9.02 5.98 -25.56
N TYR A 258 9.85 5.13 -26.16
CA TYR A 258 10.30 3.87 -25.56
C TYR A 258 11.82 3.79 -25.67
N ALA A 259 12.49 3.57 -24.54
CA ALA A 259 13.95 3.46 -24.48
C ALA A 259 14.34 2.18 -23.75
N GLU A 260 15.16 1.35 -24.37
CA GLU A 260 15.59 0.11 -23.78
C GLU A 260 16.52 0.34 -22.58
N MET A 261 16.18 -0.25 -21.42
CA MET A 261 16.99 -0.27 -20.22
C MET A 261 16.90 -1.64 -19.55
N THR A 262 17.94 -2.44 -19.69
CA THR A 262 17.94 -3.83 -19.22
C THR A 262 18.29 -3.98 -17.75
N HIS A 263 18.98 -3.01 -17.16
CA HIS A 263 19.47 -3.05 -15.78
C HIS A 263 19.24 -1.74 -15.04
N TRP A 264 18.89 -1.86 -13.75
CA TRP A 264 18.70 -0.72 -12.85
C TRP A 264 19.97 0.09 -12.58
N ASN A 265 21.13 -0.48 -12.88
CA ASN A 265 22.41 0.26 -12.85
C ASN A 265 22.45 1.44 -13.83
N GLY A 266 21.49 1.54 -14.74
CA GLY A 266 21.29 2.69 -15.62
C GLY A 266 20.64 3.91 -14.97
N LEU A 267 20.11 3.78 -13.73
CA LEU A 267 19.43 4.87 -13.03
C LEU A 267 20.29 6.13 -12.83
N PRO A 268 21.56 6.05 -12.42
CA PRO A 268 22.40 7.25 -12.30
C PRO A 268 22.53 8.02 -13.62
N ARG A 269 22.74 7.32 -14.72
CA ARG A 269 22.82 7.93 -16.04
C ARG A 269 21.48 8.56 -16.48
N LEU A 270 20.39 7.92 -16.16
CA LEU A 270 19.05 8.47 -16.42
C LEU A 270 18.81 9.74 -15.61
N ALA A 271 19.27 9.77 -14.36
CA ALA A 271 19.13 10.94 -13.48
C ALA A 271 19.74 12.22 -14.06
N GLU A 272 20.84 12.09 -14.80
CA GLU A 272 21.50 13.22 -15.50
C GLU A 272 20.60 13.84 -16.59
N THR A 273 19.67 13.07 -17.14
CA THR A 273 18.75 13.52 -18.19
C THR A 273 17.45 14.09 -17.65
N ILE A 274 17.19 13.97 -16.34
CA ILE A 274 15.95 14.42 -15.71
C ILE A 274 16.06 15.88 -15.29
N ALA A 275 15.38 16.74 -16.02
CA ALA A 275 15.25 18.16 -15.70
C ALA A 275 14.23 18.41 -14.56
N ASP A 276 14.16 19.63 -14.06
CA ASP A 276 13.27 19.98 -12.94
C ASP A 276 11.79 19.98 -13.35
N ASP A 277 11.51 20.23 -14.63
CA ASP A 277 10.17 20.14 -15.24
C ASP A 277 9.78 18.72 -15.69
N HIS A 278 10.58 17.71 -15.34
CA HIS A 278 10.23 16.31 -15.55
C HIS A 278 9.61 15.70 -14.30
N LEU A 279 8.68 14.77 -14.51
CA LEU A 279 8.22 13.84 -13.49
C LEU A 279 8.94 12.51 -13.66
N PHE A 280 9.74 12.15 -12.68
CA PHE A 280 10.38 10.84 -12.65
C PHE A 280 9.48 9.84 -11.95
N VAL A 281 9.22 8.71 -12.60
CA VAL A 281 8.35 7.65 -12.09
C VAL A 281 9.14 6.35 -12.02
N VAL A 282 9.10 5.72 -10.87
CA VAL A 282 9.68 4.39 -10.64
C VAL A 282 8.55 3.42 -10.35
N VAL A 283 8.32 2.47 -11.25
CA VAL A 283 7.48 1.32 -10.97
C VAL A 283 8.33 0.29 -10.25
N THR A 284 7.93 -0.08 -9.04
CA THR A 284 8.66 -1.06 -8.23
C THR A 284 8.01 -2.44 -8.32
N ALA A 285 8.56 -3.39 -7.58
CA ALA A 285 7.98 -4.71 -7.36
C ALA A 285 7.99 -5.06 -5.87
N ARG A 286 7.04 -5.85 -5.44
CA ARG A 286 6.99 -6.34 -4.07
C ARG A 286 7.80 -7.62 -3.91
N LYS A 287 8.38 -7.87 -2.73
CA LYS A 287 9.07 -9.13 -2.45
C LYS A 287 8.13 -10.32 -2.73
N GLY A 288 8.63 -11.31 -3.43
CA GLY A 288 7.87 -12.50 -3.80
C GLY A 288 7.13 -12.42 -5.13
N THR A 289 7.13 -11.28 -5.81
CA THR A 289 6.53 -11.14 -7.14
C THR A 289 7.54 -11.40 -8.27
N VAL A 290 7.03 -11.65 -9.48
CA VAL A 290 7.83 -12.08 -10.65
C VAL A 290 8.82 -11.00 -11.11
N SER A 291 8.46 -9.74 -10.94
CA SER A 291 9.29 -8.60 -11.36
C SER A 291 10.26 -8.13 -10.27
N TYR A 292 10.19 -8.70 -9.07
CA TYR A 292 11.09 -8.34 -7.96
C TYR A 292 12.53 -8.77 -8.23
N LYS A 293 13.46 -7.87 -7.93
CA LYS A 293 14.89 -8.13 -7.96
C LYS A 293 15.56 -7.46 -6.76
N SER A 294 16.61 -8.09 -6.23
CA SER A 294 17.39 -7.57 -5.09
C SER A 294 17.97 -6.17 -5.32
N ALA A 295 18.24 -5.79 -6.58
CA ALA A 295 18.66 -4.43 -6.92
C ALA A 295 17.65 -3.34 -6.51
N GLN A 296 16.37 -3.70 -6.33
CA GLN A 296 15.33 -2.77 -5.88
C GLN A 296 15.40 -2.47 -4.38
N GLU A 297 16.11 -3.28 -3.60
CA GLU A 297 16.33 -3.02 -2.16
C GLU A 297 17.16 -1.75 -1.94
N GLY A 298 18.07 -1.45 -2.85
CA GLY A 298 18.88 -0.22 -2.85
C GLY A 298 18.19 1.02 -3.42
N LEU A 299 16.92 0.93 -3.87
CA LEU A 299 16.23 2.01 -4.55
C LEU A 299 16.14 3.30 -3.72
N SER A 300 15.96 3.18 -2.41
CA SER A 300 15.90 4.35 -1.50
C SER A 300 17.20 5.16 -1.53
N ASP A 301 18.35 4.46 -1.55
CA ASP A 301 19.66 5.10 -1.58
C ASP A 301 19.95 5.72 -2.95
N GLU A 302 19.57 5.04 -4.03
CA GLU A 302 19.68 5.57 -5.38
C GLU A 302 18.82 6.83 -5.57
N ILE A 303 17.58 6.82 -5.08
CA ILE A 303 16.69 7.99 -5.12
C ILE A 303 17.28 9.15 -4.31
N LYS A 304 17.84 8.87 -3.15
CA LYS A 304 18.47 9.89 -2.32
C LYS A 304 19.71 10.51 -2.99
N ARG A 305 20.55 9.69 -3.61
CA ARG A 305 21.79 10.14 -4.25
C ARG A 305 21.54 10.94 -5.53
N HIS A 306 20.63 10.46 -6.38
CA HIS A 306 20.56 10.93 -7.76
C HIS A 306 19.29 11.73 -8.07
N PHE A 307 18.22 11.60 -7.27
CA PHE A 307 16.94 12.23 -7.55
C PHE A 307 16.47 13.14 -6.42
N SER A 308 17.38 13.58 -5.54
CA SER A 308 17.04 14.57 -4.50
C SER A 308 16.55 15.86 -5.16
N GLY A 309 15.43 16.41 -4.64
CA GLY A 309 14.84 17.64 -5.18
C GLY A 309 14.08 17.51 -6.51
N LYS A 310 13.99 16.32 -7.11
CA LYS A 310 13.21 16.10 -8.34
C LYS A 310 11.76 15.75 -8.03
N ASN A 311 10.85 16.01 -8.99
CA ASN A 311 9.49 15.49 -8.92
C ASN A 311 9.53 13.96 -9.09
N LEU A 312 8.93 13.25 -8.17
CA LEU A 312 9.08 11.79 -8.06
C LEU A 312 7.75 11.13 -7.77
N LEU A 313 7.45 10.05 -8.50
CA LEU A 313 6.46 9.06 -8.13
C LEU A 313 7.13 7.70 -7.94
N ILE A 314 6.72 6.97 -6.92
CA ILE A 314 7.08 5.57 -6.73
C ILE A 314 5.80 4.78 -6.67
N ILE A 315 5.65 3.84 -7.59
CA ILE A 315 4.45 3.03 -7.72
C ILE A 315 4.75 1.61 -7.26
N PHE A 316 3.99 1.15 -6.29
CA PHE A 316 3.93 -0.24 -5.88
C PHE A 316 2.67 -0.84 -6.50
N PRO A 317 2.82 -1.69 -7.51
CA PRO A 317 1.68 -2.22 -8.25
C PRO A 317 0.69 -2.97 -7.38
N ASP A 318 -0.55 -3.02 -7.83
CA ASP A 318 -1.61 -3.86 -7.28
C ASP A 318 -1.24 -5.33 -7.46
N GLN A 319 -1.55 -6.14 -6.48
CA GLN A 319 -1.38 -7.61 -6.54
C GLN A 319 -2.72 -8.36 -6.70
N PHE A 320 -3.83 -7.63 -6.74
CA PHE A 320 -5.13 -8.15 -7.13
C PHE A 320 -5.36 -7.81 -8.59
N GLY A 321 -5.47 -8.83 -9.45
CA GLY A 321 -5.79 -8.66 -10.87
C GLY A 321 -7.24 -8.27 -11.08
N ASP A 322 -7.51 -7.59 -12.19
CA ASP A 322 -8.83 -7.60 -12.79
C ASP A 322 -9.11 -9.04 -13.30
N ALA A 323 -10.39 -9.44 -13.38
CA ALA A 323 -10.79 -10.79 -13.75
C ALA A 323 -10.27 -11.30 -15.12
N MET A 324 -9.61 -10.45 -15.91
CA MET A 324 -8.91 -10.83 -17.13
C MET A 324 -7.46 -11.32 -16.90
N ASP A 325 -6.92 -11.17 -15.69
CA ASP A 325 -5.52 -11.48 -15.36
C ASP A 325 -5.34 -12.84 -14.67
N GLU A 326 -6.29 -13.77 -14.78
CA GLU A 326 -6.21 -15.12 -14.20
C GLU A 326 -5.00 -15.97 -14.68
N MET A 327 -4.10 -15.42 -15.48
CA MET A 327 -2.93 -16.12 -16.02
C MET A 327 -1.61 -15.87 -15.31
N THR A 328 -1.54 -15.12 -14.24
CA THR A 328 -0.28 -14.94 -13.51
C THR A 328 -0.15 -15.94 -12.36
N PHE A 329 0.80 -16.87 -12.51
CA PHE A 329 1.12 -17.92 -11.52
C PHE A 329 1.86 -17.42 -10.27
N ALA A 330 1.91 -16.12 -10.00
CA ALA A 330 2.55 -15.58 -8.83
C ALA A 330 1.57 -15.53 -7.66
N GLN A 331 1.53 -16.61 -6.89
CA GLN A 331 0.93 -16.54 -5.55
C GLN A 331 1.77 -15.61 -4.67
N PRO A 332 1.16 -14.67 -3.91
CA PRO A 332 1.88 -13.90 -2.91
C PRO A 332 2.49 -14.90 -1.92
N GLN A 333 3.82 -14.94 -1.84
CA GLN A 333 4.47 -15.68 -0.77
C GLN A 333 4.07 -15.01 0.54
N HIS A 334 3.29 -15.74 1.34
CA HIS A 334 3.09 -15.38 2.74
C HIS A 334 4.46 -15.28 3.38
N THR A 335 4.83 -14.10 3.83
CA THR A 335 5.94 -13.97 4.77
C THR A 335 5.46 -14.71 6.01
N GLU A 336 5.93 -15.93 6.20
CA GLU A 336 5.79 -16.63 7.46
C GLU A 336 6.47 -15.76 8.53
N GLU A 337 5.69 -14.94 9.23
CA GLU A 337 6.09 -14.52 10.54
C GLU A 337 6.25 -15.82 11.32
N ASN A 338 7.50 -16.12 11.72
CA ASN A 338 7.80 -17.20 12.65
C ASN A 338 6.93 -17.00 13.89
N SER A 339 5.77 -17.64 13.88
CA SER A 339 4.89 -17.65 15.04
C SER A 339 5.63 -18.41 16.16
N ALA A 340 5.43 -18.02 17.40
CA ALA A 340 5.96 -18.74 18.55
C ALA A 340 5.67 -20.26 18.48
N TYR A 341 4.66 -20.63 17.70
CA TYR A 341 4.27 -22.00 17.42
C TYR A 341 5.28 -22.75 16.54
N ASP A 342 5.89 -22.11 15.54
CA ASP A 342 6.91 -22.76 14.69
C ASP A 342 8.20 -22.98 15.47
N VAL A 343 8.53 -22.10 16.41
CA VAL A 343 9.65 -22.28 17.32
C VAL A 343 9.40 -23.48 18.23
N ILE A 344 8.18 -23.61 18.79
CA ILE A 344 7.81 -24.72 19.67
C ILE A 344 7.71 -26.03 18.88
N SER A 345 7.12 -26.04 17.70
CA SER A 345 6.99 -27.23 16.86
C SER A 345 8.36 -27.75 16.39
N THR A 346 9.28 -26.85 16.07
CA THR A 346 10.65 -27.18 15.71
C THR A 346 11.45 -27.69 16.91
N TRP A 347 11.20 -27.13 18.11
CA TRP A 347 11.81 -27.59 19.35
C TRP A 347 11.32 -29.00 19.73
N ILE A 348 10.01 -29.27 19.64
CA ILE A 348 9.41 -30.58 19.89
C ILE A 348 9.97 -31.63 18.90
N ARG A 349 10.09 -31.30 17.61
CA ARG A 349 10.69 -32.21 16.60
C ARG A 349 12.15 -32.53 16.86
N LYS A 350 12.90 -31.62 17.48
CA LYS A 350 14.31 -31.87 17.87
C LYS A 350 14.48 -32.73 19.12
N GLN A 351 13.47 -32.78 20.01
CA GLN A 351 13.51 -33.59 21.24
C GLN A 351 13.01 -35.05 21.00
N VAL A 352 12.33 -35.31 19.90
CA VAL A 352 11.77 -36.64 19.57
C VAL A 352 12.65 -37.42 18.59
N LYS A 353 13.85 -36.91 18.29
CA LYS A 353 14.94 -37.65 17.66
C LYS A 353 16.05 -37.93 18.71
#